data_aee4866f198a7e5476c7f46d5abb45a8
#
_entry.id   aee4866f198a7e5476c7f46d5abb45a8
#
_cell.length_a   1.000
_cell.length_b   1.000
_cell.length_c   1.000
_cell.angle_alpha   90.00
_cell.angle_beta   90.00
_cell.angle_gamma   90.00
#
_symmetry.space_group_name_H-M   'P 1'
#
loop_
_entity.id
_entity.type
_entity.pdbx_description
1 polymer ?
#
loop_
_entity_poly.entity_id
_entity_poly.type
_entity_poly.pdbx_seq_one_letter_code
_entity_poly.pdbx_strand_id
1 'polypeptide(L)'
;MKLNQKLKLTLVILIVILLSIIGFAGIYVQNKNTMNNILPDYLLSMDLKGYRRIELKMSSDSTTVKYDAEGKEIDENDKETQVASTQEKKTNEDSVKTEENYKKVKEIIKTRLEKLNVEEFNIRQAKDSENIIVEIPENENTDTVVSQLQLQGKFEIVDKDTNEVLMTNDDVEKVEAGYGSTSSGTVVFLNIKFNKEGKEKFKNITNTYVENSANTENQNTEETETTTQEKSAKEITIKIDDSELLSTHFDEEISNGILQLSVGSSTNSSTDELKEYYEQANRLAAILDAGKMPIVYETEQNKYVQTDITNNQISVAISICIVVATILMIVIIIKNKENGILSAISF
;
A
#
# COMPACT_ATOMS: atom_id res chain seq x y z
N MET A 1 25.17 -3.53 -60.62
CA MET A 1 24.10 -2.97 -59.73
C MET A 1 23.22 -4.03 -59.10
N LYS A 2 22.72 -5.04 -59.81
CA LYS A 2 21.84 -6.09 -59.26
C LYS A 2 22.46 -6.92 -58.13
N LEU A 3 23.76 -7.22 -58.20
CA LEU A 3 24.45 -8.02 -57.19
C LEU A 3 24.52 -7.29 -55.82
N ASN A 4 24.75 -5.98 -55.84
CA ASN A 4 24.80 -5.17 -54.59
C ASN A 4 23.43 -5.04 -53.92
N GLN A 5 22.34 -5.03 -54.65
CA GLN A 5 20.99 -4.99 -54.09
C GLN A 5 20.62 -6.32 -53.42
N LYS A 6 20.95 -7.46 -54.08
CA LYS A 6 20.75 -8.79 -53.49
C LYS A 6 21.58 -8.99 -52.24
N LEU A 7 22.85 -8.50 -52.23
CA LEU A 7 23.71 -8.59 -51.07
C LEU A 7 23.15 -7.76 -49.89
N LYS A 8 22.70 -6.54 -50.14
CA LYS A 8 22.06 -5.70 -49.12
C LYS A 8 20.82 -6.35 -48.50
N LEU A 9 19.97 -6.93 -49.36
CA LEU A 9 18.76 -7.62 -48.94
C LEU A 9 19.08 -8.86 -48.07
N THR A 10 20.05 -9.67 -48.50
CA THR A 10 20.50 -10.82 -47.71
C THR A 10 21.05 -10.41 -46.38
N LEU A 11 21.81 -9.31 -46.30
CA LEU A 11 22.37 -8.78 -45.04
C LEU A 11 21.25 -8.31 -44.10
N VAL A 12 20.21 -7.63 -44.62
CA VAL A 12 19.05 -7.19 -43.80
C VAL A 12 18.30 -8.42 -43.23
N ILE A 13 18.06 -9.43 -44.06
CA ILE A 13 17.40 -10.67 -43.60
C ILE A 13 18.24 -11.33 -42.47
N LEU A 14 19.54 -11.42 -42.67
CA LEU A 14 20.42 -12.02 -41.66
C LEU A 14 20.44 -11.25 -40.34
N ILE A 15 20.40 -9.91 -40.41
CA ILE A 15 20.27 -9.05 -39.20
C ILE A 15 18.93 -9.28 -38.50
N VAL A 16 17.81 -9.34 -39.25
CA VAL A 16 16.48 -9.58 -38.67
C VAL A 16 16.42 -10.94 -37.99
N ILE A 17 16.93 -11.99 -38.67
CA ILE A 17 17.00 -13.33 -38.04
C ILE A 17 17.87 -13.32 -36.80
N LEU A 18 19.04 -12.67 -36.83
CA LEU A 18 19.92 -12.56 -35.65
C LEU A 18 19.22 -11.83 -34.49
N LEU A 19 18.58 -10.69 -34.75
CA LEU A 19 17.84 -9.94 -33.76
C LEU A 19 16.65 -10.75 -33.20
N SER A 20 15.97 -11.50 -34.03
CA SER A 20 14.88 -12.39 -33.59
C SER A 20 15.41 -13.50 -32.68
N ILE A 21 16.52 -14.13 -33.03
CA ILE A 21 17.15 -15.16 -32.19
C ILE A 21 17.56 -14.56 -30.85
N ILE A 22 18.19 -13.38 -30.82
CA ILE A 22 18.57 -12.67 -29.60
C ILE A 22 17.35 -12.34 -28.77
N GLY A 23 16.27 -11.83 -29.38
CA GLY A 23 15.03 -11.46 -28.69
C GLY A 23 14.34 -12.65 -28.02
N PHE A 24 14.41 -13.85 -28.63
CA PHE A 24 13.78 -15.05 -28.08
C PHE A 24 14.71 -15.86 -27.16
N ALA A 25 15.99 -15.96 -27.49
CA ALA A 25 16.94 -16.76 -26.73
C ALA A 25 17.54 -16.02 -25.52
N GLY A 26 17.51 -14.68 -25.53
CA GLY A 26 18.16 -13.85 -24.53
C GLY A 26 19.66 -13.68 -24.76
N ILE A 27 20.28 -12.78 -23.98
CA ILE A 27 21.73 -12.61 -23.91
C ILE A 27 22.16 -12.90 -22.50
N TYR A 28 22.90 -13.98 -22.32
CA TYR A 28 23.38 -14.42 -21.02
C TYR A 28 24.81 -13.95 -20.79
N VAL A 29 25.04 -13.25 -19.68
CA VAL A 29 26.36 -12.81 -19.24
C VAL A 29 26.68 -13.47 -17.92
N GLN A 30 27.88 -14.06 -17.86
CA GLN A 30 28.37 -14.67 -16.65
C GLN A 30 28.81 -13.57 -15.66
N ASN A 31 28.20 -13.51 -14.49
CA ASN A 31 28.60 -12.66 -13.39
C ASN A 31 28.96 -13.54 -12.19
N LYS A 32 30.25 -13.63 -11.89
CA LYS A 32 30.82 -14.56 -10.90
C LYS A 32 30.41 -16.01 -11.19
N ASN A 33 29.50 -16.58 -10.41
CA ASN A 33 29.06 -17.98 -10.53
C ASN A 33 27.62 -18.13 -11.10
N THR A 34 27.00 -17.05 -11.56
CA THR A 34 25.65 -17.07 -12.10
C THR A 34 25.63 -16.54 -13.54
N MET A 35 24.79 -17.17 -14.38
CA MET A 35 24.46 -16.69 -15.74
C MET A 35 23.20 -15.85 -15.66
N ASN A 36 23.30 -14.55 -15.92
CA ASN A 36 22.17 -13.64 -15.92
C ASN A 36 21.79 -13.23 -17.31
N ASN A 37 20.50 -13.28 -17.64
CA ASN A 37 19.97 -12.72 -18.86
C ASN A 37 19.93 -11.19 -18.77
N ILE A 38 20.55 -10.49 -19.72
CA ILE A 38 20.55 -9.02 -19.78
C ILE A 38 19.23 -8.49 -20.34
N LEU A 39 18.56 -9.28 -21.20
CA LEU A 39 17.27 -8.91 -21.73
C LEU A 39 16.21 -9.15 -20.68
N PRO A 40 15.18 -8.28 -20.60
CA PRO A 40 14.06 -8.50 -19.69
C PRO A 40 13.40 -9.84 -19.96
N ASP A 41 13.09 -10.58 -18.91
CA ASP A 41 12.29 -11.80 -19.01
C ASP A 41 10.89 -11.47 -19.53
N TYR A 42 10.25 -12.45 -20.18
CA TYR A 42 8.86 -12.29 -20.55
C TYR A 42 8.00 -12.10 -19.32
N LEU A 43 7.24 -11.01 -19.28
CA LEU A 43 6.21 -10.80 -18.29
C LEU A 43 5.06 -11.76 -18.57
N LEU A 44 5.04 -12.88 -17.90
CA LEU A 44 3.90 -13.80 -17.94
C LEU A 44 2.81 -13.24 -17.02
N SER A 45 1.56 -13.20 -17.51
CA SER A 45 0.39 -12.89 -16.69
C SER A 45 0.29 -13.85 -15.51
N MET A 46 -0.35 -13.41 -14.42
CA MET A 46 -0.53 -14.22 -13.22
C MET A 46 -1.27 -15.53 -13.51
N ASP A 47 -2.14 -15.61 -14.52
CA ASP A 47 -2.80 -16.84 -14.98
C ASP A 47 -1.82 -17.92 -15.45
N LEU A 48 -0.64 -17.51 -15.93
CA LEU A 48 0.41 -18.39 -16.41
C LEU A 48 1.50 -18.69 -15.37
N LYS A 49 1.70 -17.79 -14.41
CA LYS A 49 2.69 -17.97 -13.33
C LYS A 49 2.11 -18.64 -12.10
N GLY A 50 0.81 -18.57 -11.90
CA GLY A 50 0.13 -18.83 -10.65
C GLY A 50 0.00 -17.53 -9.83
N TYR A 51 -0.97 -17.54 -8.94
CA TYR A 51 -1.35 -16.36 -8.18
C TYR A 51 -1.87 -16.72 -6.79
N ARG A 52 -1.84 -15.74 -5.89
CA ARG A 52 -2.48 -15.83 -4.59
C ARG A 52 -3.92 -15.34 -4.70
N ARG A 53 -4.86 -16.19 -4.34
CA ARG A 53 -6.27 -15.84 -4.23
C ARG A 53 -6.64 -15.66 -2.77
N ILE A 54 -7.06 -14.46 -2.44
CA ILE A 54 -7.50 -14.04 -1.13
C ILE A 54 -9.01 -13.83 -1.18
N GLU A 55 -9.73 -14.47 -0.29
CA GLU A 55 -11.15 -14.24 -0.09
C GLU A 55 -11.35 -13.50 1.22
N LEU A 56 -11.83 -12.27 1.10
CA LEU A 56 -12.16 -11.40 2.21
C LEU A 56 -13.65 -11.55 2.51
N LYS A 57 -13.96 -12.03 3.70
CA LYS A 57 -15.31 -12.16 4.22
C LYS A 57 -15.62 -10.96 5.11
N MET A 58 -16.84 -10.45 5.01
CA MET A 58 -17.31 -9.42 5.92
C MET A 58 -17.26 -9.93 7.35
N SER A 59 -16.60 -9.19 8.27
CA SER A 59 -16.55 -9.56 9.68
C SER A 59 -17.94 -9.57 10.26
N SER A 60 -18.24 -10.66 10.96
CA SER A 60 -19.49 -10.86 11.72
C SER A 60 -19.29 -10.65 13.22
N ASP A 61 -18.11 -10.19 13.60
CA ASP A 61 -17.79 -9.97 14.99
C ASP A 61 -18.71 -8.93 15.64
N SER A 62 -18.90 -9.09 16.91
CA SER A 62 -19.62 -8.13 17.76
C SER A 62 -18.81 -7.86 19.01
N THR A 63 -18.82 -6.60 19.44
CA THR A 63 -18.24 -6.17 20.70
C THR A 63 -19.34 -5.83 21.69
N THR A 64 -19.10 -6.12 22.95
CA THR A 64 -20.01 -5.78 24.02
C THR A 64 -19.66 -4.39 24.53
N VAL A 65 -20.53 -3.41 24.27
CA VAL A 65 -20.35 -2.03 24.70
C VAL A 65 -21.16 -1.77 25.96
N LYS A 66 -20.56 -1.12 26.94
CA LYS A 66 -21.18 -0.73 28.20
C LYS A 66 -21.56 0.74 28.16
N TYR A 67 -22.74 1.06 28.68
CA TYR A 67 -23.25 2.42 28.73
C TYR A 67 -23.53 2.84 30.17
N ASP A 68 -23.29 4.11 30.47
CA ASP A 68 -23.67 4.75 31.74
C ASP A 68 -25.18 5.05 31.82
N ALA A 69 -25.61 5.67 32.91
CA ALA A 69 -27.02 6.01 33.12
C ALA A 69 -27.54 7.09 32.15
N GLU A 70 -26.64 7.88 31.57
CA GLU A 70 -26.90 8.94 30.60
C GLU A 70 -26.87 8.39 29.15
N GLY A 71 -26.55 7.10 28.95
CA GLY A 71 -26.46 6.46 27.63
C GLY A 71 -25.15 6.74 26.91
N LYS A 72 -24.11 7.18 27.58
CA LYS A 72 -22.78 7.39 27.05
C LYS A 72 -22.00 6.08 27.10
N GLU A 73 -21.24 5.79 26.06
CA GLU A 73 -20.34 4.62 25.99
C GLU A 73 -19.23 4.74 27.02
N ILE A 74 -19.05 3.69 27.81
CA ILE A 74 -18.02 3.60 28.86
C ILE A 74 -16.79 2.95 28.25
N ASP A 75 -15.62 3.60 28.36
CA ASP A 75 -14.34 3.05 27.94
C ASP A 75 -14.03 1.74 28.70
N GLU A 76 -13.43 0.77 28.04
CA GLU A 76 -13.07 -0.52 28.65
C GLU A 76 -12.15 -0.38 29.86
N ASN A 77 -11.36 0.69 29.92
CA ASN A 77 -10.42 1.00 31.00
C ASN A 77 -11.06 1.78 32.15
N ASP A 78 -12.25 2.33 31.96
CA ASP A 78 -12.98 3.07 33.00
C ASP A 78 -13.62 2.08 33.98
N LYS A 79 -12.99 1.95 35.15
CA LYS A 79 -13.46 1.09 36.24
C LYS A 79 -14.35 1.82 37.26
N GLU A 80 -14.48 3.13 37.15
CA GLU A 80 -15.16 3.96 38.12
C GLU A 80 -16.61 4.25 37.74
N THR A 81 -16.93 4.27 36.44
CA THR A 81 -18.29 4.55 35.96
C THR A 81 -19.18 3.33 36.07
N GLN A 82 -20.36 3.51 36.71
CA GLN A 82 -21.35 2.44 36.88
C GLN A 82 -21.99 2.09 35.55
N VAL A 83 -21.94 0.81 35.20
CA VAL A 83 -22.59 0.28 34.00
C VAL A 83 -24.10 0.21 34.21
N ALA A 84 -24.86 1.03 33.46
CA ALA A 84 -26.32 1.02 33.49
C ALA A 84 -26.91 0.03 32.47
N SER A 85 -26.30 -0.12 31.33
CA SER A 85 -26.71 -1.08 30.30
C SER A 85 -25.52 -1.65 29.53
N THR A 86 -25.74 -2.80 28.91
CA THR A 86 -24.76 -3.45 28.05
C THR A 86 -25.45 -3.82 26.75
N GLN A 87 -24.88 -3.44 25.63
CA GLN A 87 -25.39 -3.74 24.31
C GLN A 87 -24.32 -4.45 23.48
N GLU A 88 -24.76 -5.36 22.64
CA GLU A 88 -23.93 -5.98 21.63
C GLU A 88 -23.91 -5.11 20.38
N LYS A 89 -22.74 -4.57 20.03
CA LYS A 89 -22.54 -3.75 18.84
C LYS A 89 -21.83 -4.59 17.80
N LYS A 90 -22.48 -4.82 16.66
CA LYS A 90 -21.86 -5.52 15.54
C LYS A 90 -20.80 -4.64 14.89
N THR A 91 -19.67 -5.22 14.55
CA THR A 91 -18.58 -4.56 13.83
C THR A 91 -19.07 -3.97 12.49
N ASN A 92 -19.90 -4.74 11.77
CA ASN A 92 -20.57 -4.27 10.57
C ASN A 92 -22.08 -4.26 10.82
N GLU A 93 -22.65 -3.06 10.96
CA GLU A 93 -24.09 -2.89 11.02
C GLU A 93 -24.73 -3.17 9.65
N ASP A 94 -26.02 -3.53 9.64
CA ASP A 94 -26.72 -3.78 8.37
C ASP A 94 -26.84 -2.52 7.49
N SER A 95 -26.74 -1.34 8.09
CA SER A 95 -26.72 -0.04 7.41
C SER A 95 -25.51 0.17 6.49
N VAL A 96 -24.37 -0.47 6.77
CA VAL A 96 -23.15 -0.33 5.94
C VAL A 96 -23.14 -1.27 4.72
N LYS A 97 -24.06 -2.23 4.64
CA LYS A 97 -24.17 -3.22 3.57
C LYS A 97 -24.87 -2.65 2.34
N THR A 98 -24.25 -1.67 1.72
CA THR A 98 -24.76 -1.00 0.52
C THR A 98 -23.87 -1.24 -0.70
N GLU A 99 -24.46 -1.23 -1.90
CA GLU A 99 -23.70 -1.39 -3.14
C GLU A 99 -22.63 -0.29 -3.29
N GLU A 100 -22.91 0.92 -2.80
CA GLU A 100 -21.96 2.03 -2.78
C GLU A 100 -20.74 1.72 -1.91
N ASN A 101 -20.96 1.19 -0.70
CA ASN A 101 -19.88 0.81 0.20
C ASN A 101 -19.06 -0.35 -0.37
N TYR A 102 -19.66 -1.33 -1.03
CA TYR A 102 -18.91 -2.38 -1.72
C TYR A 102 -18.05 -1.85 -2.86
N LYS A 103 -18.54 -0.88 -3.63
CA LYS A 103 -17.74 -0.20 -4.65
C LYS A 103 -16.58 0.56 -4.03
N LYS A 104 -16.85 1.31 -2.96
CA LYS A 104 -15.82 2.07 -2.22
C LYS A 104 -14.74 1.15 -1.66
N VAL A 105 -15.09 0.02 -1.08
CA VAL A 105 -14.11 -0.98 -0.60
C VAL A 105 -13.23 -1.48 -1.75
N LYS A 106 -13.81 -1.83 -2.91
CA LYS A 106 -13.03 -2.27 -4.08
C LYS A 106 -12.08 -1.19 -4.56
N GLU A 107 -12.48 0.07 -4.56
CA GLU A 107 -11.61 1.20 -4.92
C GLU A 107 -10.48 1.39 -3.92
N ILE A 108 -10.76 1.27 -2.61
CA ILE A 108 -9.74 1.34 -1.55
C ILE A 108 -8.73 0.20 -1.71
N ILE A 109 -9.20 -1.05 -1.90
CA ILE A 109 -8.32 -2.20 -2.13
C ILE A 109 -7.45 -1.96 -3.37
N LYS A 110 -8.04 -1.50 -4.47
CA LYS A 110 -7.33 -1.17 -5.70
C LYS A 110 -6.23 -0.14 -5.43
N THR A 111 -6.56 0.96 -4.78
CA THR A 111 -5.61 2.03 -4.46
C THR A 111 -4.47 1.53 -3.57
N ARG A 112 -4.75 0.67 -2.59
CA ARG A 112 -3.73 0.04 -1.75
C ARG A 112 -2.78 -0.82 -2.56
N LEU A 113 -3.30 -1.69 -3.44
CA LEU A 113 -2.49 -2.55 -4.30
C LEU A 113 -1.60 -1.74 -5.25
N GLU A 114 -2.14 -0.69 -5.88
CA GLU A 114 -1.38 0.21 -6.75
C GLU A 114 -0.23 0.90 -5.98
N LYS A 115 -0.49 1.39 -4.76
CA LYS A 115 0.53 2.03 -3.92
C LYS A 115 1.58 1.07 -3.38
N LEU A 116 1.21 -0.20 -3.20
CA LEU A 116 2.12 -1.28 -2.82
C LEU A 116 2.89 -1.84 -4.03
N ASN A 117 2.78 -1.20 -5.21
CA ASN A 117 3.41 -1.59 -6.46
C ASN A 117 3.08 -3.03 -6.91
N VAL A 118 1.83 -3.46 -6.66
CA VAL A 118 1.32 -4.70 -7.24
C VAL A 118 0.90 -4.41 -8.68
N GLU A 119 1.69 -4.89 -9.65
CA GLU A 119 1.53 -4.52 -11.07
C GLU A 119 0.28 -5.12 -11.71
N GLU A 120 -0.10 -6.32 -11.31
CA GLU A 120 -1.24 -7.06 -11.87
C GLU A 120 -2.12 -7.56 -10.73
N PHE A 121 -3.42 -7.31 -10.79
CA PHE A 121 -4.37 -7.82 -9.80
C PHE A 121 -5.78 -7.89 -10.37
N ASN A 122 -6.61 -8.73 -9.77
CA ASN A 122 -8.03 -8.83 -10.07
C ASN A 122 -8.84 -8.69 -8.78
N ILE A 123 -9.84 -7.82 -8.80
CA ILE A 123 -10.73 -7.59 -7.65
C ILE A 123 -12.17 -7.81 -8.11
N ARG A 124 -12.84 -8.76 -7.49
CA ARG A 124 -14.24 -9.06 -7.82
C ARG A 124 -15.03 -9.41 -6.57
N GLN A 125 -16.31 -9.15 -6.60
CA GLN A 125 -17.23 -9.65 -5.58
C GLN A 125 -17.60 -11.10 -5.92
N ALA A 126 -17.70 -11.96 -4.92
CA ALA A 126 -18.19 -13.31 -5.10
C ALA A 126 -19.68 -13.29 -5.51
N LYS A 127 -20.09 -14.22 -6.38
CA LYS A 127 -21.43 -14.20 -7.01
C LYS A 127 -22.58 -14.31 -6.01
N ASP A 128 -22.39 -15.08 -4.95
CA ASP A 128 -23.45 -15.50 -4.04
C ASP A 128 -23.20 -15.03 -2.60
N SER A 129 -22.26 -14.11 -2.41
CA SER A 129 -21.90 -13.60 -1.09
C SER A 129 -21.42 -12.16 -1.15
N GLU A 130 -21.33 -11.53 0.01
CA GLU A 130 -20.78 -10.20 0.20
C GLU A 130 -19.24 -10.18 0.25
N ASN A 131 -18.62 -11.35 -0.02
CA ASN A 131 -17.17 -11.55 0.01
C ASN A 131 -16.51 -10.86 -1.19
N ILE A 132 -15.30 -10.36 -0.96
CA ILE A 132 -14.44 -9.80 -2.00
C ILE A 132 -13.31 -10.77 -2.27
N ILE A 133 -13.11 -11.10 -3.54
CA ILE A 133 -12.02 -11.94 -4.00
C ILE A 133 -10.96 -11.03 -4.61
N VAL A 134 -9.74 -11.13 -4.09
CA VAL A 134 -8.56 -10.44 -4.58
C VAL A 134 -7.56 -11.48 -5.07
N GLU A 135 -7.10 -11.33 -6.29
CA GLU A 135 -6.09 -12.20 -6.91
C GLU A 135 -4.88 -11.34 -7.25
N ILE A 136 -3.69 -11.74 -6.77
CA ILE A 136 -2.42 -11.03 -6.92
C ILE A 136 -1.29 -12.01 -7.28
N PRO A 137 -0.24 -11.57 -7.99
CA PRO A 137 0.91 -12.41 -8.27
C PRO A 137 1.57 -12.90 -7.00
N GLU A 138 2.09 -14.13 -7.02
CA GLU A 138 2.86 -14.68 -5.91
C GLU A 138 4.31 -14.19 -5.98
N ASN A 139 4.78 -13.52 -4.94
CA ASN A 139 6.16 -13.09 -4.76
C ASN A 139 6.51 -13.02 -3.26
N GLU A 140 7.73 -12.63 -2.93
CA GLU A 140 8.22 -12.55 -1.55
C GLU A 140 7.46 -11.56 -0.66
N ASN A 141 6.77 -10.59 -1.24
CA ASN A 141 5.99 -9.56 -0.51
C ASN A 141 4.50 -9.92 -0.39
N THR A 142 4.04 -11.02 -0.99
CA THR A 142 2.61 -11.36 -1.07
C THR A 142 1.96 -11.44 0.30
N ASP A 143 2.59 -12.09 1.29
CA ASP A 143 2.02 -12.22 2.63
C ASP A 143 1.89 -10.86 3.34
N THR A 144 2.83 -9.94 3.09
CA THR A 144 2.76 -8.56 3.58
C THR A 144 1.58 -7.83 2.94
N VAL A 145 1.39 -7.95 1.64
CA VAL A 145 0.25 -7.35 0.94
C VAL A 145 -1.07 -7.89 1.49
N VAL A 146 -1.18 -9.21 1.66
CA VAL A 146 -2.38 -9.85 2.23
C VAL A 146 -2.74 -9.27 3.59
N SER A 147 -1.75 -9.10 4.49
CA SER A 147 -1.99 -8.53 5.82
C SER A 147 -2.52 -7.09 5.75
N GLN A 148 -2.10 -6.30 4.75
CA GLN A 148 -2.56 -4.93 4.57
C GLN A 148 -4.00 -4.83 4.02
N LEU A 149 -4.49 -5.86 3.33
CA LEU A 149 -5.85 -5.88 2.79
C LEU A 149 -6.92 -5.98 3.87
N GLN A 150 -6.60 -6.50 5.05
CA GLN A 150 -7.53 -6.68 6.17
C GLN A 150 -7.70 -5.42 7.00
N LEU A 151 -6.69 -4.53 7.00
CA LEU A 151 -6.70 -3.34 7.81
C LEU A 151 -7.80 -2.37 7.35
N GLN A 152 -8.59 -1.86 8.30
CA GLN A 152 -9.65 -0.91 7.99
C GLN A 152 -9.06 0.42 7.49
N GLY A 153 -7.91 0.83 8.05
CA GLY A 153 -7.28 2.11 7.76
C GLY A 153 -7.94 3.28 8.48
N LYS A 154 -8.50 3.03 9.66
CA LYS A 154 -9.07 4.04 10.54
C LYS A 154 -7.94 4.85 11.16
N PHE A 155 -7.90 6.15 10.87
CA PHE A 155 -6.96 7.09 11.46
C PHE A 155 -7.71 8.01 12.43
N GLU A 156 -7.17 8.16 13.64
CA GLU A 156 -7.72 9.06 14.66
C GLU A 156 -6.59 9.76 15.42
N ILE A 157 -6.80 11.03 15.71
CA ILE A 157 -6.07 11.75 16.76
C ILE A 157 -7.06 11.95 17.88
N VAL A 158 -6.72 11.48 19.08
CA VAL A 158 -7.57 11.56 20.24
C VAL A 158 -6.87 12.32 21.38
N ASP A 159 -7.64 13.00 22.22
CA ASP A 159 -7.16 13.51 23.50
C ASP A 159 -6.85 12.33 24.42
N LYS A 160 -5.65 12.30 25.00
CA LYS A 160 -5.19 11.16 25.81
C LYS A 160 -5.98 10.98 27.09
N ASP A 161 -6.42 12.07 27.69
CA ASP A 161 -7.08 12.05 29.01
C ASP A 161 -8.58 11.74 28.87
N THR A 162 -9.23 12.29 27.84
CA THR A 162 -10.68 12.19 27.65
C THR A 162 -11.10 11.15 26.62
N ASN A 163 -10.15 10.61 25.81
CA ASN A 163 -10.42 9.79 24.63
C ASN A 163 -11.33 10.45 23.58
N GLU A 164 -11.50 11.77 23.65
CA GLU A 164 -12.27 12.52 22.66
C GLU A 164 -11.56 12.48 21.29
N VAL A 165 -12.29 12.14 20.23
CA VAL A 165 -11.75 12.13 18.86
C VAL A 165 -11.66 13.56 18.35
N LEU A 166 -10.44 14.02 18.10
CA LEU A 166 -10.12 15.37 17.63
C LEU A 166 -10.03 15.45 16.09
N MET A 167 -9.51 14.42 15.45
CA MET A 167 -9.36 14.32 13.99
C MET A 167 -9.56 12.88 13.49
N THR A 168 -9.97 12.74 12.24
CA THR A 168 -10.25 11.45 11.58
C THR A 168 -9.71 11.42 10.15
N ASN A 169 -9.95 10.31 9.42
CA ASN A 169 -9.62 10.19 8.00
C ASN A 169 -10.23 11.31 7.15
N ASP A 170 -11.38 11.88 7.53
CA ASP A 170 -12.07 12.93 6.77
C ASP A 170 -11.26 14.24 6.73
N ASP A 171 -10.33 14.42 7.66
CA ASP A 171 -9.44 15.58 7.75
C ASP A 171 -8.16 15.40 6.90
N VAL A 172 -7.88 14.18 6.41
CA VAL A 172 -6.66 13.84 5.66
C VAL A 172 -6.85 14.13 4.17
N GLU A 173 -5.83 14.76 3.56
CA GLU A 173 -5.76 14.98 2.11
C GLU A 173 -4.86 13.94 1.44
N LYS A 174 -3.68 13.66 2.02
CA LYS A 174 -2.67 12.79 1.45
C LYS A 174 -1.73 12.24 2.50
N VAL A 175 -1.27 11.02 2.30
CA VAL A 175 -0.25 10.40 3.15
C VAL A 175 0.89 9.85 2.29
N GLU A 176 2.13 10.18 2.65
CA GLU A 176 3.33 9.79 1.91
C GLU A 176 4.47 9.40 2.86
N ALA A 177 5.26 8.41 2.47
CA ALA A 177 6.55 8.13 3.09
C ALA A 177 7.63 9.05 2.51
N GLY A 178 8.58 9.48 3.33
CA GLY A 178 9.67 10.33 2.90
C GLY A 178 10.92 10.18 3.76
N TYR A 179 12.04 10.63 3.21
CA TYR A 179 13.29 10.73 3.94
C TYR A 179 13.51 12.16 4.42
N GLY A 180 14.12 12.30 5.58
CA GLY A 180 14.58 13.57 6.12
C GLY A 180 15.94 13.43 6.78
N SER A 181 16.59 14.57 7.03
CA SER A 181 17.86 14.64 7.72
C SER A 181 17.70 15.35 9.05
N THR A 182 18.24 14.75 10.11
CA THR A 182 18.35 15.36 11.42
C THR A 182 19.81 15.49 11.80
N SER A 183 20.10 16.16 12.92
CA SER A 183 21.45 16.23 13.48
C SER A 183 22.02 14.84 13.83
N SER A 184 21.16 13.86 14.04
CA SER A 184 21.50 12.48 14.42
C SER A 184 21.58 11.50 13.24
N GLY A 185 21.29 11.94 12.00
CA GLY A 185 21.34 11.08 10.82
C GLY A 185 20.13 11.21 9.89
N THR A 186 19.93 10.19 9.05
CA THR A 186 18.77 10.09 8.16
C THR A 186 17.59 9.46 8.90
N VAL A 187 16.41 10.04 8.75
CA VAL A 187 15.14 9.59 9.36
C VAL A 187 14.14 9.32 8.25
N VAL A 188 13.35 8.28 8.42
CA VAL A 188 12.18 8.01 7.58
C VAL A 188 10.94 8.53 8.28
N PHE A 189 10.17 9.35 7.57
CA PHE A 189 8.93 9.94 8.04
C PHE A 189 7.72 9.41 7.29
N LEU A 190 6.61 9.27 8.01
CA LEU A 190 5.28 9.25 7.47
C LEU A 190 4.72 10.68 7.54
N ASN A 191 4.47 11.30 6.38
CA ASN A 191 3.93 12.64 6.27
C ASN A 191 2.43 12.55 6.02
N ILE A 192 1.63 13.04 6.96
CA ILE A 192 0.18 13.13 6.86
C ILE A 192 -0.17 14.58 6.59
N LYS A 193 -0.61 14.86 5.38
CA LYS A 193 -1.06 16.17 4.95
C LYS A 193 -2.57 16.26 5.14
N PHE A 194 -3.00 17.26 5.88
CA PHE A 194 -4.42 17.52 6.12
C PHE A 194 -5.03 18.38 5.02
N ASN A 195 -6.32 18.18 4.75
CA ASN A 195 -7.11 19.03 3.87
C ASN A 195 -7.33 20.42 4.51
N LYS A 196 -8.04 21.29 3.81
CA LYS A 196 -8.21 22.68 4.28
C LYS A 196 -8.85 22.77 5.67
N GLU A 197 -9.88 21.96 5.93
CA GLU A 197 -10.57 21.94 7.23
C GLU A 197 -9.72 21.28 8.30
N GLY A 198 -9.10 20.13 7.97
CA GLY A 198 -8.18 19.42 8.84
C GLY A 198 -6.96 20.24 9.23
N LYS A 199 -6.43 21.07 8.32
CA LYS A 199 -5.33 22.00 8.62
C LYS A 199 -5.70 22.99 9.71
N GLU A 200 -6.88 23.60 9.64
CA GLU A 200 -7.33 24.54 10.68
C GLU A 200 -7.60 23.82 12.01
N LYS A 201 -8.20 22.62 11.97
CA LYS A 201 -8.37 21.80 13.17
C LYS A 201 -7.04 21.43 13.80
N PHE A 202 -6.07 20.96 12.97
CA PHE A 202 -4.75 20.55 13.45
C PHE A 202 -3.97 21.72 14.07
N LYS A 203 -4.04 22.91 13.44
CA LYS A 203 -3.47 24.14 14.01
C LYS A 203 -4.04 24.44 15.40
N ASN A 204 -5.36 24.37 15.56
CA ASN A 204 -6.01 24.62 16.85
C ASN A 204 -5.62 23.56 17.89
N ILE A 205 -5.52 22.30 17.50
CA ILE A 205 -5.07 21.21 18.37
C ILE A 205 -3.64 21.47 18.81
N THR A 206 -2.70 21.68 17.88
CA THR A 206 -1.30 21.92 18.24
C THR A 206 -1.14 23.15 19.16
N ASN A 207 -1.92 24.21 18.94
CA ASN A 207 -1.92 25.37 19.85
C ASN A 207 -2.49 25.06 21.23
N THR A 208 -3.49 24.20 21.33
CA THR A 208 -4.11 23.81 22.61
C THR A 208 -3.25 22.86 23.43
N TYR A 209 -2.48 22.01 22.76
CA TYR A 209 -1.64 20.95 23.33
C TYR A 209 -0.14 21.31 23.36
N VAL A 210 0.19 22.61 23.14
CA VAL A 210 1.55 23.13 23.37
C VAL A 210 1.91 23.02 24.83
N GLU A 211 3.11 22.56 25.14
CA GLU A 211 3.67 22.62 26.46
C GLU A 211 3.82 24.10 26.89
N ASN A 212 3.00 24.55 27.83
CA ASN A 212 3.07 25.91 28.35
C ASN A 212 4.35 26.09 29.20
N SER A 213 5.49 26.20 28.53
CA SER A 213 6.77 26.61 29.13
C SER A 213 6.84 28.12 29.47
N ALA A 214 5.76 28.85 29.20
CA ALA A 214 5.72 30.29 29.40
C ALA A 214 4.87 30.70 30.59
N ASN A 215 5.40 30.51 31.81
CA ASN A 215 5.11 31.41 32.95
C ASN A 215 6.15 31.24 34.05
N THR A 216 7.41 31.59 33.74
CA THR A 216 8.39 31.91 34.77
C THR A 216 9.11 33.21 34.39
N GLU A 217 8.36 34.30 34.33
CA GLU A 217 8.95 35.63 34.48
C GLU A 217 8.12 36.47 35.50
N ASN A 218 8.77 36.69 36.61
CA ASN A 218 8.52 37.75 37.56
C ASN A 218 7.23 37.72 38.42
N GLN A 219 7.36 37.19 39.63
CA GLN A 219 7.18 38.10 40.78
C GLN A 219 7.85 37.54 42.06
N ASN A 220 8.90 38.22 42.48
CA ASN A 220 9.33 38.20 43.88
C ASN A 220 8.17 38.61 44.77
N THR A 221 7.73 37.76 45.68
CA THR A 221 7.41 38.11 47.08
C THR A 221 6.87 36.87 47.82
N GLU A 222 7.58 36.57 48.93
CA GLU A 222 7.14 35.93 50.16
C GLU A 222 6.35 34.60 50.17
N GLU A 223 7.02 33.65 50.77
CA GLU A 223 6.60 32.43 51.47
C GLU A 223 5.08 32.22 51.65
N THR A 224 4.56 31.23 50.95
CA THR A 224 3.46 30.37 51.41
C THR A 224 3.59 29.04 50.71
N GLU A 225 3.62 27.94 51.45
CA GLU A 225 3.61 26.57 50.93
C GLU A 225 2.41 26.39 49.98
N THR A 226 2.68 26.42 48.68
CA THR A 226 1.69 26.07 47.67
C THR A 226 2.15 24.77 47.05
N THR A 227 1.39 23.73 47.28
CA THR A 227 1.44 22.46 46.55
C THR A 227 1.46 22.78 45.08
N THR A 228 2.61 22.69 44.44
CA THR A 228 2.78 22.80 42.99
C THR A 228 2.12 21.55 42.43
N GLN A 229 0.86 21.65 42.04
CA GLN A 229 0.30 20.72 41.09
C GLN A 229 1.06 21.00 39.79
N GLU A 230 1.98 20.12 39.42
CA GLU A 230 2.54 20.04 38.10
C GLU A 230 1.37 19.83 37.15
N LYS A 231 0.98 20.90 36.44
CA LYS A 231 -0.01 20.82 35.40
C LYS A 231 0.65 20.07 34.24
N SER A 232 0.46 18.75 34.22
CA SER A 232 0.91 17.87 33.13
C SER A 232 0.51 18.50 31.82
N ALA A 233 1.44 18.60 30.86
CA ALA A 233 1.14 19.01 29.51
C ALA A 233 0.07 18.04 28.95
N LYS A 234 -0.96 18.60 28.32
CA LYS A 234 -1.97 17.77 27.66
C LYS A 234 -1.33 17.01 26.49
N GLU A 235 -1.60 15.72 26.44
CA GLU A 235 -1.08 14.85 25.39
C GLU A 235 -2.19 14.43 24.44
N ILE A 236 -1.82 14.23 23.18
CA ILE A 236 -2.66 13.56 22.20
C ILE A 236 -2.15 12.14 21.95
N THR A 237 -3.03 11.26 21.53
CA THR A 237 -2.69 9.92 21.05
C THR A 237 -3.11 9.77 19.59
N ILE A 238 -2.19 9.31 18.75
CA ILE A 238 -2.43 8.99 17.34
C ILE A 238 -2.69 7.50 17.24
N LYS A 239 -3.85 7.14 16.70
CA LYS A 239 -4.29 5.75 16.55
C LYS A 239 -4.48 5.37 15.08
N ILE A 240 -4.14 4.14 14.74
CA ILE A 240 -4.44 3.49 13.47
C ILE A 240 -5.09 2.15 13.75
N ASP A 241 -6.31 1.93 13.25
CA ASP A 241 -7.10 0.72 13.50
C ASP A 241 -7.15 0.33 14.98
N ASP A 242 -7.48 1.32 15.83
CA ASP A 242 -7.57 1.20 17.28
C ASP A 242 -6.23 0.89 18.01
N SER A 243 -5.14 0.71 17.26
CA SER A 243 -3.80 0.57 17.82
C SER A 243 -3.15 1.93 18.02
N GLU A 244 -2.65 2.16 19.23
CA GLU A 244 -1.88 3.36 19.54
C GLU A 244 -0.54 3.33 18.80
N LEU A 245 -0.29 4.35 17.98
CA LEU A 245 0.97 4.52 17.26
C LEU A 245 1.94 5.40 18.06
N LEU A 246 1.45 6.48 18.62
CA LEU A 246 2.25 7.47 19.35
C LEU A 246 1.37 8.29 20.27
N SER A 247 1.83 8.51 21.52
CA SER A 247 1.33 9.58 22.38
C SER A 247 2.37 10.69 22.48
N THR A 248 1.95 11.93 22.30
CA THR A 248 2.87 13.08 22.26
C THR A 248 2.16 14.39 22.63
N HIS A 249 2.95 15.40 22.95
CA HIS A 249 2.57 16.81 23.01
C HIS A 249 3.28 17.57 21.89
N PHE A 250 3.00 18.85 21.76
CA PHE A 250 3.63 19.72 20.77
C PHE A 250 4.49 20.78 21.43
N ASP A 251 5.66 21.04 20.84
CA ASP A 251 6.57 22.12 21.32
C ASP A 251 6.09 23.51 20.85
N GLU A 252 5.44 23.56 19.67
CA GLU A 252 4.94 24.79 19.05
C GLU A 252 3.70 24.54 18.17
N GLU A 253 3.01 25.63 17.84
CA GLU A 253 1.88 25.59 16.89
C GLU A 253 2.35 25.17 15.50
N ILE A 254 1.72 24.14 14.91
CA ILE A 254 1.98 23.68 13.56
C ILE A 254 0.93 24.26 12.60
N SER A 255 1.32 25.24 11.83
CA SER A 255 0.42 25.96 10.89
C SER A 255 0.50 25.48 9.44
N ASN A 256 1.46 24.60 9.07
CA ASN A 256 1.63 24.09 7.72
C ASN A 256 0.59 23.02 7.34
N GLY A 257 -0.07 22.39 8.34
CA GLY A 257 -1.06 21.33 8.14
C GLY A 257 -0.45 19.99 7.75
N ILE A 258 0.80 19.74 8.18
CA ILE A 258 1.50 18.48 7.95
C ILE A 258 1.92 17.89 9.29
N LEU A 259 1.46 16.70 9.60
CA LEU A 259 1.93 15.90 10.71
C LEU A 259 3.02 14.94 10.21
N GLN A 260 4.21 15.03 10.79
CA GLN A 260 5.34 14.15 10.47
C GLN A 260 5.57 13.14 11.60
N LEU A 261 5.42 11.87 11.30
CA LEU A 261 5.66 10.79 12.24
C LEU A 261 6.96 10.07 11.87
N SER A 262 7.92 10.00 12.80
CA SER A 262 9.15 9.24 12.58
C SER A 262 8.86 7.74 12.66
N VAL A 263 9.17 7.01 11.61
CA VAL A 263 9.02 5.54 11.55
C VAL A 263 10.31 4.85 11.98
N GLY A 264 11.45 5.46 11.69
CA GLY A 264 12.77 4.97 12.10
C GLY A 264 13.89 5.87 11.64
N SER A 265 15.04 5.73 12.28
CA SER A 265 16.24 6.50 11.98
C SER A 265 17.48 5.61 11.98
N SER A 266 18.48 5.96 11.17
CA SER A 266 19.78 5.33 11.20
C SER A 266 20.89 6.37 11.32
N THR A 267 21.70 6.24 12.37
CA THR A 267 22.85 7.10 12.63
C THR A 267 24.08 6.69 11.81
N ASN A 268 24.13 5.44 11.36
CA ASN A 268 25.29 4.87 10.64
C ASN A 268 25.04 4.65 9.16
N SER A 269 23.97 5.23 8.59
CA SER A 269 23.63 5.12 7.16
C SER A 269 23.57 3.66 6.65
N SER A 270 23.11 2.73 7.48
CA SER A 270 22.79 1.38 7.00
C SER A 270 21.66 1.51 5.98
N THR A 271 22.01 1.34 4.71
CA THR A 271 21.07 1.49 3.58
C THR A 271 19.93 0.48 3.70
N ASP A 272 20.19 -0.69 4.24
CA ASP A 272 19.21 -1.77 4.36
C ASP A 272 18.15 -1.45 5.45
N GLU A 273 18.57 -0.93 6.61
CA GLU A 273 17.66 -0.51 7.68
C GLU A 273 16.76 0.65 7.24
N LEU A 274 17.34 1.66 6.58
CA LEU A 274 16.57 2.79 6.06
C LEU A 274 15.56 2.35 5.00
N LYS A 275 15.91 1.36 4.17
CA LYS A 275 15.01 0.77 3.20
C LYS A 275 13.83 0.06 3.88
N GLU A 276 14.10 -0.71 4.93
CA GLU A 276 13.06 -1.40 5.70
C GLU A 276 12.09 -0.41 6.35
N TYR A 277 12.60 0.65 7.00
CA TYR A 277 11.76 1.72 7.56
C TYR A 277 10.93 2.43 6.48
N TYR A 278 11.54 2.68 5.32
CA TYR A 278 10.82 3.30 4.21
C TYR A 278 9.69 2.39 3.68
N GLU A 279 9.95 1.11 3.52
CA GLU A 279 8.92 0.14 3.12
C GLU A 279 7.79 0.06 4.16
N GLN A 280 8.13 0.11 5.46
CA GLN A 280 7.14 0.16 6.53
C GLN A 280 6.30 1.44 6.47
N ALA A 281 6.94 2.60 6.33
CA ALA A 281 6.25 3.88 6.18
C ALA A 281 5.37 3.91 4.93
N ASN A 282 5.85 3.36 3.80
CA ASN A 282 5.10 3.30 2.55
C ASN A 282 3.88 2.38 2.66
N ARG A 283 3.97 1.28 3.41
CA ARG A 283 2.81 0.42 3.69
C ARG A 283 1.74 1.16 4.50
N LEU A 284 2.14 1.87 5.55
CA LEU A 284 1.21 2.70 6.35
C LEU A 284 0.60 3.82 5.49
N ALA A 285 1.42 4.47 4.67
CA ALA A 285 0.95 5.50 3.74
C ALA A 285 -0.08 4.94 2.76
N ALA A 286 0.14 3.75 2.21
CA ALA A 286 -0.79 3.12 1.28
C ALA A 286 -2.16 2.84 1.91
N ILE A 287 -2.18 2.44 3.19
CA ILE A 287 -3.43 2.18 3.92
C ILE A 287 -4.18 3.47 4.20
N LEU A 288 -3.49 4.45 4.78
CA LEU A 288 -4.12 5.70 5.23
C LEU A 288 -4.56 6.59 4.07
N ASP A 289 -3.74 6.68 3.02
CA ASP A 289 -4.04 7.51 1.85
C ASP A 289 -5.17 6.92 0.98
N ALA A 290 -5.35 5.60 0.99
CA ALA A 290 -6.51 4.96 0.37
C ALA A 290 -7.81 5.23 1.14
N GLY A 291 -7.71 5.67 2.38
CA GLY A 291 -8.82 5.98 3.27
C GLY A 291 -9.38 4.78 4.03
N LYS A 292 -10.33 5.08 4.92
CA LYS A 292 -10.99 4.11 5.78
C LYS A 292 -11.97 3.25 4.98
N MET A 293 -11.86 1.93 5.13
CA MET A 293 -12.89 1.00 4.61
C MET A 293 -14.21 1.17 5.37
N PRO A 294 -15.34 1.36 4.68
CA PRO A 294 -16.65 1.47 5.32
C PRO A 294 -17.15 0.13 5.87
N ILE A 295 -16.58 -0.99 5.44
CA ILE A 295 -16.91 -2.35 5.86
C ILE A 295 -15.61 -3.02 6.32
N VAL A 296 -15.65 -3.68 7.47
CA VAL A 296 -14.53 -4.45 8.02
C VAL A 296 -14.56 -5.87 7.45
N TYR A 297 -13.44 -6.29 6.89
CA TYR A 297 -13.26 -7.62 6.31
C TYR A 297 -12.21 -8.41 7.06
N GLU A 298 -12.38 -9.72 7.04
CA GLU A 298 -11.42 -10.72 7.54
C GLU A 298 -11.02 -11.65 6.39
N THR A 299 -9.81 -12.18 6.44
CA THR A 299 -9.40 -13.20 5.47
C THR A 299 -10.05 -14.54 5.79
N GLU A 300 -10.99 -14.98 4.96
CA GLU A 300 -11.59 -16.30 5.05
C GLU A 300 -10.71 -17.37 4.40
N GLN A 301 -10.15 -17.04 3.24
CA GLN A 301 -9.28 -17.95 2.49
C GLN A 301 -8.08 -17.19 1.91
N ASN A 302 -6.92 -17.83 2.00
CA ASN A 302 -5.68 -17.37 1.42
C ASN A 302 -4.99 -18.58 0.79
N LYS A 303 -5.15 -18.74 -0.54
CA LYS A 303 -4.70 -19.94 -1.27
C LYS A 303 -3.83 -19.55 -2.45
N TYR A 304 -2.74 -20.27 -2.61
CA TYR A 304 -1.99 -20.24 -3.85
C TYR A 304 -2.73 -21.07 -4.92
N VAL A 305 -3.00 -20.45 -6.05
CA VAL A 305 -3.57 -21.10 -7.22
C VAL A 305 -2.45 -21.33 -8.22
N GLN A 306 -2.04 -22.58 -8.34
CA GLN A 306 -1.01 -22.97 -9.28
C GLN A 306 -1.61 -23.02 -10.68
N THR A 307 -0.84 -22.58 -11.67
CA THR A 307 -1.21 -22.78 -13.08
C THR A 307 -1.06 -24.25 -13.48
N ASP A 308 -1.98 -24.73 -14.29
CA ASP A 308 -1.84 -26.04 -14.94
C ASP A 308 -0.84 -26.02 -16.11
N ILE A 309 -0.39 -24.83 -16.51
CA ILE A 309 0.51 -24.63 -17.64
C ILE A 309 1.95 -24.61 -17.15
N THR A 310 2.73 -25.57 -17.56
CA THR A 310 4.15 -25.65 -17.24
C THR A 310 4.97 -24.70 -18.15
N ASN A 311 6.05 -24.10 -17.63
CA ASN A 311 6.98 -23.27 -18.42
C ASN A 311 7.46 -23.96 -19.70
N ASN A 312 7.61 -25.28 -19.66
CA ASN A 312 7.95 -26.08 -20.84
C ASN A 312 6.86 -26.05 -21.92
N GLN A 313 5.59 -26.08 -21.53
CA GLN A 313 4.45 -26.00 -22.49
C GLN A 313 4.37 -24.62 -23.12
N ILE A 314 4.67 -23.55 -22.38
CA ILE A 314 4.74 -22.17 -22.90
C ILE A 314 5.86 -22.08 -23.94
N SER A 315 7.06 -22.59 -23.63
CA SER A 315 8.19 -22.62 -24.55
C SER A 315 7.90 -23.41 -25.81
N VAL A 316 7.20 -24.54 -25.68
CA VAL A 316 6.75 -25.36 -26.85
C VAL A 316 5.74 -24.58 -27.66
N ALA A 317 4.74 -23.93 -27.07
CA ALA A 317 3.75 -23.11 -27.77
C ALA A 317 4.41 -21.97 -28.56
N ILE A 318 5.33 -21.24 -27.94
CA ILE A 318 6.11 -20.17 -28.58
C ILE A 318 6.91 -20.74 -29.75
N SER A 319 7.57 -21.89 -29.57
CA SER A 319 8.35 -22.54 -30.61
C SER A 319 7.49 -22.94 -31.82
N ILE A 320 6.28 -23.45 -31.56
CA ILE A 320 5.30 -23.76 -32.63
C ILE A 320 4.90 -22.49 -33.37
N CYS A 321 4.60 -21.40 -32.70
CA CYS A 321 4.26 -20.12 -33.32
C CYS A 321 5.40 -19.62 -34.23
N ILE A 322 6.65 -19.72 -33.78
CA ILE A 322 7.83 -19.34 -34.58
C ILE A 322 7.94 -20.20 -35.85
N VAL A 323 7.78 -21.52 -35.70
CA VAL A 323 7.83 -22.45 -36.84
C VAL A 323 6.73 -22.10 -37.86
N VAL A 324 5.49 -21.88 -37.39
CA VAL A 324 4.36 -21.51 -38.29
C VAL A 324 4.64 -20.17 -38.98
N ALA A 325 5.10 -19.15 -38.25
CA ALA A 325 5.47 -17.86 -38.83
C ALA A 325 6.58 -18.00 -39.88
N THR A 326 7.58 -18.82 -39.62
CA THR A 326 8.68 -19.10 -40.59
C THR A 326 8.15 -19.78 -41.83
N ILE A 327 7.26 -20.76 -41.70
CA ILE A 327 6.62 -21.43 -42.87
C ILE A 327 5.81 -20.43 -43.69
N LEU A 328 5.02 -19.58 -43.05
CA LEU A 328 4.26 -18.52 -43.72
C LEU A 328 5.16 -17.55 -44.47
N MET A 329 6.26 -17.10 -43.89
CA MET A 329 7.25 -16.25 -44.55
C MET A 329 7.84 -16.95 -45.79
N ILE A 330 8.19 -18.24 -45.70
CA ILE A 330 8.71 -19.02 -46.83
C ILE A 330 7.66 -19.08 -47.95
N VAL A 331 6.40 -19.35 -47.64
CA VAL A 331 5.31 -19.40 -48.62
C VAL A 331 5.13 -18.04 -49.31
N ILE A 332 5.17 -16.93 -48.54
CA ILE A 332 5.07 -15.57 -49.11
C ILE A 332 6.23 -15.29 -50.08
N ILE A 333 7.45 -15.68 -49.72
CA ILE A 333 8.65 -15.50 -50.55
C ILE A 333 8.54 -16.32 -51.85
N ILE A 334 8.15 -17.59 -51.77
CA ILE A 334 8.01 -18.46 -52.95
C ILE A 334 6.93 -17.92 -53.87
N LYS A 335 5.76 -17.50 -53.34
CA LYS A 335 4.62 -17.04 -54.14
C LYS A 335 4.88 -15.69 -54.80
N ASN A 336 5.52 -14.76 -54.16
CA ASN A 336 5.69 -13.38 -54.62
C ASN A 336 7.12 -13.05 -55.10
N LYS A 337 8.03 -14.01 -55.14
CA LYS A 337 9.43 -13.84 -55.59
C LYS A 337 10.13 -12.65 -54.90
N GLU A 338 10.69 -11.72 -55.69
CA GLU A 338 11.46 -10.57 -55.16
C GLU A 338 10.61 -9.66 -54.24
N ASN A 339 9.32 -9.48 -54.55
CA ASN A 339 8.41 -8.69 -53.71
C ASN A 339 7.98 -9.46 -52.45
N GLY A 340 8.03 -10.79 -52.45
CA GLY A 340 7.72 -11.63 -51.32
C GLY A 340 8.73 -11.49 -50.18
N ILE A 341 10.00 -11.23 -50.51
CA ILE A 341 11.03 -11.01 -49.49
C ILE A 341 10.75 -9.72 -48.71
N LEU A 342 10.37 -8.63 -49.39
CA LEU A 342 9.98 -7.37 -48.73
C LEU A 342 8.72 -7.54 -47.87
N SER A 343 7.74 -8.30 -48.38
CA SER A 343 6.52 -8.59 -47.60
C SER A 343 6.79 -9.46 -46.39
N ALA A 344 7.70 -10.42 -46.47
CA ALA A 344 8.07 -11.27 -45.34
C ALA A 344 8.84 -10.51 -44.24
N ILE A 345 9.60 -9.45 -44.59
CA ILE A 345 10.29 -8.58 -43.63
C ILE A 345 9.31 -7.62 -42.94
N SER A 346 8.21 -7.27 -43.60
CA SER A 346 7.19 -6.38 -43.01
C SER A 346 6.13 -7.11 -42.17
N PHE A 347 6.09 -8.45 -42.26
CA PHE A 347 5.22 -9.31 -41.45
C PHE A 347 5.80 -9.57 -40.08
#